data_6592deb43384b1145a940cb98fb424f6
#
_entry.id   6592deb43384b1145a940cb98fb424f6
#
_cell.length_a   1.000
_cell.length_b   1.000
_cell.length_c   1.000
_cell.angle_alpha   90.00
_cell.angle_beta   90.00
_cell.angle_gamma   90.00
#
_symmetry.space_group_name_H-M   'P 1'
#
loop_
_entity.id
_entity.type
_entity.pdbx_description
1 polymer ?
#
loop_
_entity_poly.entity_id
_entity_poly.type
_entity_poly.pdbx_seq_one_letter_code
_entity_poly.pdbx_strand_id
1 'polypeptide(L)'
;MTAQEKAMTPEDITRLFVERSNVGDADGVAALYEENAVLAYPPGSQTVGREAIRALWTTVLASGPHFEPETPLPTLISNDLALTATPPRDGAGARAQVVRRQPDGSWQRVLDQPEFTRP
;
A
#
# COMPACT_ATOMS: atom_id res chain seq x y z
N MET A 1 12.56 15.78 16.32
CA MET A 1 12.30 14.73 15.34
C MET A 1 11.05 15.08 14.56
N THR A 2 11.12 15.06 13.24
CA THR A 2 9.99 15.41 12.40
C THR A 2 9.07 14.20 12.26
N ALA A 3 7.77 14.40 12.46
CA ALA A 3 6.79 13.34 12.22
C ALA A 3 6.75 13.03 10.74
N GLN A 4 6.58 11.75 10.42
CA GLN A 4 6.45 11.30 9.04
C GLN A 4 5.12 11.79 8.46
N GLU A 5 5.14 12.18 7.19
CA GLU A 5 3.94 12.63 6.48
C GLU A 5 2.87 11.54 6.51
N LYS A 6 1.61 11.91 6.77
CA LYS A 6 0.49 11.01 6.71
C LYS A 6 -0.30 11.21 5.41
N ALA A 7 -0.91 10.16 4.92
CA ALA A 7 -1.77 10.23 3.74
C ALA A 7 -3.09 10.92 4.12
N MET A 8 -3.31 12.11 3.59
CA MET A 8 -4.55 12.86 3.87
C MET A 8 -5.59 12.68 2.76
N THR A 9 -5.24 11.98 1.69
CA THR A 9 -6.15 11.53 0.64
C THR A 9 -5.81 10.08 0.31
N PRO A 10 -6.74 9.30 -0.26
CA PRO A 10 -6.42 7.93 -0.69
C PRO A 10 -5.24 7.89 -1.68
N GLU A 11 -5.13 8.89 -2.56
CA GLU A 11 -4.05 8.95 -3.56
C GLU A 11 -2.69 9.17 -2.94
N ASP A 12 -2.63 9.86 -1.79
CA ASP A 12 -1.36 10.07 -1.07
C ASP A 12 -0.73 8.74 -0.64
N ILE A 13 -1.54 7.72 -0.35
CA ILE A 13 -1.01 6.42 0.07
C ILE A 13 -0.10 5.84 -1.01
N THR A 14 -0.55 5.87 -2.27
CA THR A 14 0.24 5.33 -3.37
C THR A 14 1.53 6.12 -3.56
N ARG A 15 1.45 7.44 -3.50
CA ARG A 15 2.64 8.30 -3.60
C ARG A 15 3.63 8.01 -2.49
N LEU A 16 3.17 7.99 -1.25
CA LEU A 16 4.03 7.73 -0.09
C LEU A 16 4.60 6.31 -0.12
N PHE A 17 3.82 5.34 -0.59
CA PHE A 17 4.31 3.97 -0.74
C PHE A 17 5.52 3.94 -1.67
N VAL A 18 5.43 4.59 -2.83
CA VAL A 18 6.53 4.62 -3.80
C VAL A 18 7.75 5.33 -3.19
N GLU A 19 7.54 6.51 -2.60
CA GLU A 19 8.64 7.28 -2.02
C GLU A 19 9.36 6.51 -0.91
N ARG A 20 8.58 5.93 0.02
CA ARG A 20 9.14 5.22 1.17
C ARG A 20 9.81 3.90 0.77
N SER A 21 9.21 3.20 -0.19
CA SER A 21 9.79 1.95 -0.70
C SER A 21 11.13 2.21 -1.39
N ASN A 22 11.23 3.27 -2.17
CA ASN A 22 12.44 3.56 -2.93
C ASN A 22 13.63 3.96 -2.06
N VAL A 23 13.38 4.40 -0.82
CA VAL A 23 14.47 4.68 0.14
C VAL A 23 14.63 3.57 1.18
N GLY A 24 13.95 2.44 1.00
CA GLY A 24 14.09 1.30 1.90
C GLY A 24 13.44 1.46 3.26
N ASP A 25 12.45 2.36 3.38
CA ASP A 25 11.80 2.68 4.65
C ASP A 25 10.62 1.74 4.91
N ALA A 26 10.92 0.52 5.37
CA ALA A 26 9.91 -0.49 5.64
C ALA A 26 8.94 -0.06 6.75
N ASP A 27 9.44 0.63 7.77
CA ASP A 27 8.58 1.15 8.84
C ASP A 27 7.58 2.16 8.29
N GLY A 28 8.05 3.05 7.41
CA GLY A 28 7.19 4.04 6.77
C GLY A 28 6.15 3.41 5.84
N VAL A 29 6.51 2.34 5.15
CA VAL A 29 5.56 1.59 4.31
C VAL A 29 4.50 0.92 5.20
N ALA A 30 4.92 0.28 6.29
CA ALA A 30 3.99 -0.37 7.21
C ALA A 30 3.02 0.61 7.85
N ALA A 31 3.45 1.85 8.10
CA ALA A 31 2.60 2.89 8.66
C ALA A 31 1.43 3.27 7.76
N LEU A 32 1.46 2.89 6.49
CA LEU A 32 0.37 3.11 5.54
C LEU A 32 -0.75 2.07 5.65
N TYR A 33 -0.58 1.05 6.49
CA TYR A 33 -1.52 -0.04 6.70
C TYR A 33 -2.17 0.07 8.07
N GLU A 34 -3.45 -0.32 8.17
CA GLU A 34 -4.10 -0.45 9.47
C GLU A 34 -3.47 -1.58 10.26
N GLU A 35 -3.70 -1.57 11.58
CA GLU A 35 -3.14 -2.58 12.48
C GLU A 35 -3.51 -4.00 12.07
N ASN A 36 -4.73 -4.20 11.57
CA ASN A 36 -5.24 -5.52 11.18
C ASN A 36 -5.34 -5.69 9.65
N ALA A 37 -4.59 -4.91 8.87
CA ALA A 37 -4.64 -4.96 7.42
C ALA A 37 -4.27 -6.34 6.88
N VAL A 38 -4.80 -6.65 5.70
CA VAL A 38 -4.49 -7.91 5.00
C VAL A 38 -3.84 -7.57 3.66
N LEU A 39 -2.66 -8.13 3.44
CA LEU A 39 -1.89 -7.97 2.22
C LEU A 39 -1.82 -9.33 1.49
N ALA A 40 -2.26 -9.38 0.24
CA ALA A 40 -2.23 -10.59 -0.57
C ALA A 40 -0.83 -10.77 -1.19
N TYR A 41 0.15 -11.06 -0.36
CA TYR A 41 1.54 -11.26 -0.76
C TYR A 41 2.27 -12.05 0.32
N PRO A 42 3.22 -12.97 0.00
CA PRO A 42 3.67 -13.37 -1.35
C PRO A 42 2.58 -14.04 -2.19
N PRO A 43 2.80 -14.22 -3.51
CA PRO A 43 1.80 -14.84 -4.37
C PRO A 43 1.27 -16.16 -3.79
N GLY A 44 -0.05 -16.30 -3.75
CA GLY A 44 -0.71 -17.47 -3.18
C GLY A 44 -0.86 -17.45 -1.66
N SER A 45 -0.42 -16.38 -1.00
CA SER A 45 -0.43 -16.24 0.46
C SER A 45 -1.07 -14.93 0.87
N GLN A 46 -1.28 -14.79 2.19
CA GLN A 46 -1.72 -13.53 2.78
C GLN A 46 -0.83 -13.23 3.97
N THR A 47 -0.52 -11.95 4.14
CA THR A 47 0.19 -11.44 5.31
C THR A 47 -0.80 -10.59 6.09
N VAL A 48 -1.04 -10.93 7.34
CA VAL A 48 -2.09 -10.30 8.14
C VAL A 48 -1.46 -9.54 9.31
N GLY A 49 -1.85 -8.28 9.43
CA GLY A 49 -1.42 -7.41 10.52
C GLY A 49 -0.20 -6.56 10.17
N ARG A 50 -0.19 -5.33 10.70
CA ARG A 50 0.87 -4.35 10.40
C ARG A 50 2.27 -4.88 10.72
N GLU A 51 2.43 -5.58 11.85
CA GLU A 51 3.74 -6.09 12.25
C GLU A 51 4.28 -7.13 11.26
N ALA A 52 3.43 -8.06 10.82
CA ALA A 52 3.83 -9.05 9.83
C ALA A 52 4.12 -8.38 8.48
N ILE A 53 3.31 -7.39 8.12
CA ILE A 53 3.49 -6.62 6.88
C ILE A 53 4.82 -5.86 6.93
N ARG A 54 5.16 -5.25 8.08
CA ARG A 54 6.44 -4.56 8.27
C ARG A 54 7.61 -5.52 8.08
N ALA A 55 7.54 -6.70 8.70
CA ALA A 55 8.59 -7.71 8.58
C ALA A 55 8.77 -8.15 7.12
N LEU A 56 7.66 -8.36 6.41
CA LEU A 56 7.70 -8.71 5.00
C LEU A 56 8.37 -7.61 4.17
N TRP A 57 7.97 -6.37 4.35
CA TRP A 57 8.57 -5.26 3.58
C TRP A 57 10.03 -5.04 3.94
N THR A 58 10.43 -5.28 5.18
CA THR A 58 11.84 -5.23 5.56
C THR A 58 12.66 -6.18 4.68
N THR A 59 12.17 -7.41 4.49
CA THR A 59 12.85 -8.39 3.66
C THR A 59 12.82 -8.00 2.17
N VAL A 60 11.65 -7.59 1.67
CA VAL A 60 11.50 -7.22 0.25
C VAL A 60 12.37 -6.02 -0.10
N LEU A 61 12.35 -4.98 0.72
CA LEU A 61 13.08 -3.75 0.42
C LEU A 61 14.59 -3.90 0.59
N ALA A 62 15.05 -4.92 1.31
CA ALA A 62 16.47 -5.18 1.46
C ALA A 62 17.15 -5.50 0.14
N SER A 63 16.41 -5.98 -0.86
CA SER A 63 16.97 -6.25 -2.20
C SER A 63 17.09 -5.00 -3.08
N GLY A 64 16.61 -3.85 -2.60
CA GLY A 64 16.72 -2.58 -3.31
C GLY A 64 15.82 -2.43 -4.53
N PRO A 65 14.59 -2.93 -4.52
CA PRO A 65 13.70 -2.74 -5.67
C PRO A 65 13.41 -1.27 -5.91
N HIS A 66 13.18 -0.91 -7.16
CA HIS A 66 12.79 0.45 -7.53
C HIS A 66 11.36 0.42 -8.05
N PHE A 67 10.51 1.29 -7.49
CA PHE A 67 9.12 1.43 -7.90
C PHE A 67 8.94 2.72 -8.69
N GLU A 68 8.25 2.61 -9.83
CA GLU A 68 7.92 3.78 -10.62
C GLU A 68 6.55 4.32 -10.21
N PRO A 69 6.37 5.65 -10.16
CA PRO A 69 5.05 6.22 -9.97
C PRO A 69 4.13 5.80 -11.12
N GLU A 70 2.90 5.44 -10.77
CA GLU A 70 1.91 5.03 -11.75
C GLU A 70 0.66 5.90 -11.61
N THR A 71 -0.11 6.01 -12.72
CA THR A 71 -1.36 6.75 -12.70
C THR A 71 -2.50 5.80 -12.37
N PRO A 72 -3.12 5.94 -11.19
CA PRO A 72 -4.25 5.09 -10.83
C PRO A 72 -5.50 5.48 -11.59
N LEU A 73 -6.48 4.58 -11.59
CA LEU A 73 -7.83 4.90 -12.02
C LEU A 73 -8.46 5.88 -11.00
N PRO A 74 -9.54 6.60 -11.39
CA PRO A 74 -10.22 7.46 -10.43
C PRO A 74 -10.62 6.72 -9.16
N THR A 75 -10.35 7.29 -8.01
CA THR A 75 -10.67 6.69 -6.72
C THR A 75 -12.18 6.67 -6.50
N LEU A 76 -12.70 5.54 -6.02
CA LEU A 76 -14.09 5.44 -5.60
C LEU A 76 -14.14 5.66 -4.08
N ILE A 77 -14.96 6.60 -3.63
CA ILE A 77 -15.05 6.92 -2.21
C ILE A 77 -16.51 6.78 -1.74
N SER A 78 -16.68 6.09 -0.62
CA SER A 78 -17.98 5.97 0.06
C SER A 78 -17.74 6.18 1.55
N ASN A 79 -18.10 7.36 2.05
CA ASN A 79 -17.86 7.75 3.45
C ASN A 79 -16.39 7.62 3.83
N ASP A 80 -16.07 6.71 4.76
CA ASP A 80 -14.71 6.52 5.26
C ASP A 80 -13.96 5.40 4.56
N LEU A 81 -14.53 4.84 3.49
CA LEU A 81 -13.88 3.81 2.68
C LEU A 81 -13.62 4.31 1.27
N ALA A 82 -12.52 3.87 0.70
CA ALA A 82 -12.22 4.15 -0.70
C ALA A 82 -11.58 2.93 -1.34
N LEU A 83 -11.80 2.80 -2.64
CA LEU A 83 -11.15 1.79 -3.47
C LEU A 83 -10.22 2.52 -4.44
N THR A 84 -8.95 2.16 -4.38
CA THR A 84 -7.95 2.62 -5.35
C THR A 84 -7.58 1.44 -6.24
N ALA A 85 -7.37 1.71 -7.53
CA ALA A 85 -7.02 0.67 -8.48
C ALA A 85 -6.06 1.22 -9.50
N THR A 86 -5.14 0.37 -9.97
CA THR A 86 -4.17 0.73 -10.99
C THR A 86 -4.29 -0.29 -12.11
N PRO A 87 -4.44 0.14 -13.37
CA PRO A 87 -4.60 -0.80 -14.48
C PRO A 87 -3.33 -1.61 -14.72
N PRO A 88 -3.45 -2.78 -15.37
CA PRO A 88 -2.27 -3.56 -15.71
C PRO A 88 -1.41 -2.82 -16.72
N ARG A 89 -0.12 -3.12 -16.70
CA ARG A 89 0.84 -2.63 -17.69
C ARG A 89 1.83 -3.73 -18.01
N ASP A 90 2.75 -3.47 -18.92
CA ASP A 90 3.73 -4.47 -19.38
C ASP A 90 4.40 -5.16 -18.20
N GLY A 91 4.21 -6.48 -18.10
CA GLY A 91 4.82 -7.31 -17.07
C GLY A 91 4.20 -7.20 -15.68
N ALA A 92 3.17 -6.39 -15.49
CA ALA A 92 2.51 -6.24 -14.20
C ALA A 92 1.00 -6.33 -14.34
N GLY A 93 0.35 -7.06 -13.44
CA GLY A 93 -1.10 -7.16 -13.40
C GLY A 93 -1.74 -5.92 -12.78
N ALA A 94 -3.07 -5.88 -12.84
CA ALA A 94 -3.83 -4.83 -12.17
C ALA A 94 -3.61 -4.91 -10.66
N ARG A 95 -3.80 -3.79 -9.98
CA ARG A 95 -3.67 -3.70 -8.53
C ARG A 95 -4.88 -2.98 -7.96
N ALA A 96 -5.25 -3.33 -6.73
CA ALA A 96 -6.36 -2.67 -6.05
C ALA A 96 -6.13 -2.67 -4.54
N GLN A 97 -6.58 -1.61 -3.88
CA GLN A 97 -6.52 -1.47 -2.44
C GLN A 97 -7.83 -0.90 -1.92
N VAL A 98 -8.24 -1.38 -0.75
CA VAL A 98 -9.30 -0.74 0.03
C VAL A 98 -8.61 0.03 1.14
N VAL A 99 -8.94 1.31 1.27
CA VAL A 99 -8.36 2.19 2.28
C VAL A 99 -9.47 2.77 3.13
N ARG A 100 -9.16 3.07 4.39
CA ARG A 100 -10.10 3.61 5.36
C ARG A 100 -9.59 4.90 5.96
N ARG A 101 -10.48 5.90 6.07
CA ARG A 101 -10.14 7.13 6.77
C ARG A 101 -10.12 6.89 8.27
N GLN A 102 -9.06 7.32 8.90
CA GLN A 102 -8.83 7.18 10.33
C GLN A 102 -9.44 8.37 11.11
N PRO A 103 -9.58 8.25 12.43
CA PRO A 103 -10.15 9.34 13.24
C PRO A 103 -9.42 10.67 13.10
N ASP A 104 -8.12 10.66 12.79
CA ASP A 104 -7.33 11.89 12.59
C ASP A 104 -7.45 12.46 11.18
N GLY A 105 -8.28 11.85 10.32
CA GLY A 105 -8.47 12.27 8.93
C GLY A 105 -7.49 11.68 7.94
N SER A 106 -6.47 10.96 8.40
CA SER A 106 -5.54 10.28 7.50
C SER A 106 -6.17 9.00 6.96
N TRP A 107 -5.57 8.44 5.91
CA TRP A 107 -6.04 7.21 5.28
C TRP A 107 -5.00 6.11 5.46
N GLN A 108 -5.48 4.88 5.65
CA GLN A 108 -4.61 3.70 5.74
C GLN A 108 -5.22 2.55 4.95
N ARG A 109 -4.35 1.66 4.44
CA ARG A 109 -4.79 0.46 3.72
C ARG A 109 -5.38 -0.56 4.67
N VAL A 110 -6.52 -1.12 4.29
CA VAL A 110 -7.21 -2.20 5.00
C VAL A 110 -6.96 -3.52 4.28
N LEU A 111 -7.13 -3.50 2.97
CA LEU A 111 -6.92 -4.66 2.09
C LEU A 111 -6.02 -4.22 0.95
N ASP A 112 -5.02 -5.03 0.65
CA ASP A 112 -4.07 -4.72 -0.42
C ASP A 112 -3.87 -5.93 -1.32
N GLN A 113 -4.30 -5.80 -2.57
CA GLN A 113 -4.04 -6.76 -3.64
C GLN A 113 -2.99 -6.14 -4.56
N PRO A 114 -1.69 -6.35 -4.27
CA PRO A 114 -0.61 -5.66 -4.99
C PRO A 114 -0.46 -6.11 -6.44
N GLU A 115 -1.03 -7.24 -6.80
CA GLU A 115 -1.03 -7.70 -8.17
C GLU A 115 -2.06 -8.81 -8.34
N PHE A 116 -2.94 -8.66 -9.34
CA PHE A 116 -3.84 -9.74 -9.73
C PHE A 116 -3.07 -10.66 -10.68
N THR A 117 -2.72 -11.85 -10.20
CA THR A 117 -2.05 -12.86 -11.01
C THR A 117 -3.01 -14.00 -11.29
N ARG A 118 -2.77 -14.71 -12.40
CA ARG A 118 -3.55 -15.91 -12.68
C ARG A 118 -3.14 -17.02 -11.71
N PRO A 119 -4.11 -17.84 -11.28
CA PRO A 119 -3.81 -18.99 -10.43
C PRO A 119 -2.83 -19.95 -11.10
#